data_c5f6f20b4f744bdf9c8e6343342e7254
#
_entry.id   c5f6f20b4f744bdf9c8e6343342e7254
#
_cell.length_a   1.000
_cell.length_b   1.000
_cell.length_c   1.000
_cell.angle_alpha   90.00
_cell.angle_beta   90.00
_cell.angle_gamma   90.00
#
_symmetry.space_group_name_H-M   'P 1'
#
loop_
_entity.id
_entity.type
_entity.pdbx_description
1 polymer ?
#
loop_
_entity_poly.entity_id
_entity_poly.type
_entity_poly.pdbx_seq_one_letter_code
_entity_poly.pdbx_strand_id
1 'polypeptide(L)'
;MITYVIIGVTVVVSYICFGNHELFRKLAFIPYCTVHNREWYRLITHGFVHADMTHLLVNMFTFWSFGTYMESAFGYLGLGTGGYLGLYFGGMVAASLYDLIRRRNDPYYVSIGASGAVSAVLFTSIFLDPWGKILFFAVLPVPGIVFGVIYLAYCQYMARKAGDNVNHNAHFYGALYGLIYPAILEPSLIKRFYPVSYTHLRAHETVLDL
;
A
#
# COMPACT_ATOMS: atom_id res chain seq x y z
N MET A 1 14.43 -10.35 9.13
CA MET A 1 13.31 -9.98 8.26
C MET A 1 13.11 -8.48 8.34
N ILE A 2 13.17 -7.84 7.18
CA ILE A 2 13.15 -6.37 7.07
C ILE A 2 11.77 -5.78 7.42
N THR A 3 10.69 -6.53 7.18
CA THR A 3 9.32 -6.14 7.55
C THR A 3 9.22 -5.75 9.03
N TYR A 4 9.77 -6.55 9.92
CA TYR A 4 9.76 -6.25 11.37
C TYR A 4 10.59 -5.01 11.71
N VAL A 5 11.69 -4.77 10.99
CA VAL A 5 12.49 -3.56 11.17
C VAL A 5 11.69 -2.32 10.79
N ILE A 6 11.02 -2.34 9.64
CA ILE A 6 10.16 -1.23 9.19
C ILE A 6 9.03 -1.00 10.18
N ILE A 7 8.34 -2.06 10.65
CA ILE A 7 7.29 -1.95 11.67
C ILE A 7 7.84 -1.31 12.94
N GLY A 8 8.96 -1.81 13.47
CA GLY A 8 9.56 -1.31 14.70
C GLY A 8 9.91 0.19 14.60
N VAL A 9 10.57 0.59 13.50
CA VAL A 9 10.89 2.00 13.25
C VAL A 9 9.63 2.85 13.15
N THR A 10 8.60 2.37 12.42
CA THR A 10 7.33 3.08 12.23
C THR A 10 6.60 3.29 13.56
N VAL A 11 6.54 2.25 14.40
CA VAL A 11 5.92 2.33 15.73
C VAL A 11 6.64 3.35 16.61
N VAL A 12 7.98 3.28 16.67
CA VAL A 12 8.77 4.21 17.51
C VAL A 12 8.60 5.64 17.02
N VAL A 13 8.74 5.91 15.73
CA VAL A 13 8.63 7.27 15.17
C VAL A 13 7.21 7.82 15.38
N SER A 14 6.17 7.04 15.08
CA SER A 14 4.78 7.47 15.29
C SER A 14 4.49 7.77 16.76
N TYR A 15 4.96 6.91 17.66
CA TYR A 15 4.76 7.10 19.09
C TYR A 15 5.41 8.40 19.61
N ILE A 16 6.63 8.71 19.17
CA ILE A 16 7.31 9.98 19.48
C ILE A 16 6.50 11.16 18.91
N CYS A 17 6.00 11.03 17.68
CA CYS A 17 5.24 12.09 17.01
C CYS A 17 3.88 12.38 17.67
N PHE A 18 3.26 11.44 18.39
CA PHE A 18 2.02 11.70 19.13
C PHE A 18 2.19 12.76 20.23
N GLY A 19 3.38 12.88 20.81
CA GLY A 19 3.73 13.90 21.80
C GLY A 19 4.54 15.07 21.26
N ASN A 20 4.93 15.07 19.99
CA ASN A 20 5.82 16.05 19.39
C ASN A 20 5.29 16.58 18.04
N HIS A 21 4.48 17.63 18.10
CA HIS A 21 3.86 18.25 16.92
C HIS A 21 4.88 18.86 15.94
N GLU A 22 6.03 19.32 16.42
CA GLU A 22 7.07 19.87 15.55
C GLU A 22 7.69 18.77 14.70
N LEU A 23 8.10 17.65 15.32
CA LEU A 23 8.61 16.48 14.62
C LEU A 23 7.55 15.89 13.66
N PHE A 24 6.29 15.79 14.12
CA PHE A 24 5.17 15.36 13.28
C PHE A 24 5.10 16.19 11.99
N ARG A 25 5.06 17.52 12.08
CA ARG A 25 4.99 18.39 10.90
C ARG A 25 6.25 18.33 10.03
N LYS A 26 7.43 18.13 10.64
CA LYS A 26 8.69 17.97 9.92
C LYS A 26 8.70 16.71 9.05
N LEU A 27 8.15 15.60 9.54
CA LEU A 27 8.15 14.31 8.84
C LEU A 27 6.94 14.13 7.91
N ALA A 28 5.81 14.81 8.16
CA ALA A 28 4.59 14.72 7.36
C ALA A 28 4.82 15.17 5.91
N PHE A 29 4.09 14.56 4.98
CA PHE A 29 4.10 14.97 3.58
C PHE A 29 3.25 16.23 3.39
N ILE A 30 3.92 17.31 3.05
CA ILE A 30 3.36 18.63 2.70
C ILE A 30 3.85 18.95 1.29
N PRO A 31 3.04 18.74 0.25
CA PRO A 31 3.43 18.95 -1.15
C PRO A 31 4.05 20.31 -1.41
N TYR A 32 3.48 21.35 -0.79
CA TYR A 32 4.02 22.71 -0.89
C TYR A 32 5.48 22.78 -0.43
N CYS A 33 5.80 22.28 0.77
CA CYS A 33 7.16 22.26 1.30
C CYS A 33 8.08 21.36 0.46
N THR A 34 7.56 20.22 0.01
CA THR A 34 8.31 19.29 -0.83
C THR A 34 8.82 19.95 -2.11
N VAL A 35 7.97 20.74 -2.79
CA VAL A 35 8.31 21.38 -4.07
C VAL A 35 9.06 22.69 -3.85
N HIS A 36 8.53 23.61 -3.03
CA HIS A 36 9.06 24.97 -2.92
C HIS A 36 10.29 25.06 -2.01
N ASN A 37 10.34 24.24 -0.94
CA ASN A 37 11.49 24.18 -0.03
C ASN A 37 12.47 23.05 -0.38
N ARG A 38 12.17 22.24 -1.40
CA ARG A 38 12.97 21.06 -1.82
C ARG A 38 13.08 20.00 -0.73
N GLU A 39 12.05 19.83 0.11
CA GLU A 39 12.03 18.87 1.21
C GLU A 39 11.57 17.48 0.73
N TRP A 40 12.29 16.91 -0.27
CA TRP A 40 11.95 15.65 -0.93
C TRP A 40 11.92 14.43 0.00
N TYR A 41 12.61 14.50 1.13
CA TYR A 41 12.59 13.45 2.15
C TYR A 41 11.17 13.16 2.65
N ARG A 42 10.26 14.12 2.57
CA ARG A 42 8.86 13.99 2.97
C ARG A 42 8.10 12.92 2.20
N LEU A 43 8.55 12.58 0.97
CA LEU A 43 7.98 11.47 0.19
C LEU A 43 8.18 10.10 0.84
N ILE A 44 9.14 10.01 1.78
CA ILE A 44 9.45 8.78 2.51
C ILE A 44 9.09 8.91 3.98
N THR A 45 9.40 10.04 4.63
CA THR A 45 9.26 10.15 6.08
C THR A 45 7.82 10.15 6.56
N HIS A 46 6.87 10.60 5.72
CA HIS A 46 5.46 10.61 6.08
C HIS A 46 4.89 9.20 6.36
N GLY A 47 5.47 8.15 5.76
CA GLY A 47 5.06 6.78 5.98
C GLY A 47 5.38 6.25 7.39
N PHE A 48 6.23 6.94 8.13
CA PHE A 48 6.56 6.60 9.51
C PHE A 48 5.74 7.38 10.55
N VAL A 49 4.81 8.23 10.11
CA VAL A 49 3.99 9.08 10.97
C VAL A 49 2.51 8.75 10.80
N HIS A 50 1.78 8.61 11.91
CA HIS A 50 0.36 8.28 11.92
C HIS A 50 -0.44 9.31 12.73
N ALA A 51 -1.74 9.45 12.41
CA ALA A 51 -2.62 10.43 13.06
C ALA A 51 -2.91 10.06 14.51
N ASP A 52 -3.11 8.77 14.75
CA ASP A 52 -3.51 8.21 16.03
C ASP A 52 -3.10 6.72 16.13
N MET A 53 -3.33 6.14 17.30
CA MET A 53 -2.98 4.75 17.59
C MET A 53 -3.76 3.76 16.71
N THR A 54 -5.03 4.02 16.42
CA THR A 54 -5.87 3.13 15.60
C THR A 54 -5.33 3.08 14.17
N HIS A 55 -5.00 4.25 13.60
CA HIS A 55 -4.39 4.36 12.28
C HIS A 55 -3.05 3.61 12.21
N LEU A 56 -2.20 3.77 13.24
CA LEU A 56 -0.93 3.04 13.34
C LEU A 56 -1.15 1.52 13.40
N LEU A 57 -2.02 1.05 14.30
CA LEU A 57 -2.26 -0.39 14.51
C LEU A 57 -2.81 -1.06 13.26
N VAL A 58 -3.80 -0.46 12.59
CA VAL A 58 -4.38 -1.03 11.36
C VAL A 58 -3.32 -1.13 10.26
N ASN A 59 -2.49 -0.08 10.06
CA ASN A 59 -1.42 -0.13 9.08
C ASN A 59 -0.38 -1.20 9.42
N MET A 60 0.08 -1.26 10.66
CA MET A 60 1.12 -2.20 11.06
C MET A 60 0.62 -3.65 11.06
N PHE A 61 -0.63 -3.89 11.47
CA PHE A 61 -1.23 -5.21 11.38
C PHE A 61 -1.36 -5.70 9.92
N THR A 62 -1.86 -4.84 9.04
CA THR A 62 -1.96 -5.16 7.61
C THR A 62 -0.57 -5.37 7.00
N PHE A 63 0.38 -4.49 7.32
CA PHE A 63 1.75 -4.63 6.83
C PHE A 63 2.46 -5.86 7.39
N TRP A 64 2.23 -6.22 8.64
CA TRP A 64 2.73 -7.47 9.20
C TRP A 64 2.18 -8.68 8.46
N SER A 65 0.86 -8.73 8.24
CA SER A 65 0.18 -9.87 7.59
C SER A 65 0.66 -10.09 6.16
N PHE A 66 0.67 -9.03 5.35
CA PHE A 66 1.03 -9.14 3.93
C PHE A 66 2.52 -8.91 3.66
N GLY A 67 3.18 -8.08 4.45
CA GLY A 67 4.59 -7.75 4.28
C GLY A 67 5.51 -8.94 4.56
N THR A 68 5.24 -9.72 5.60
CA THR A 68 6.03 -10.94 5.90
C THR A 68 5.89 -11.98 4.81
N TYR A 69 4.67 -12.14 4.28
CA TYR A 69 4.41 -13.02 3.13
C TYR A 69 5.14 -12.52 1.88
N MET A 70 5.06 -11.24 1.56
CA MET A 70 5.70 -10.65 0.38
C MET A 70 7.22 -10.65 0.49
N GLU A 71 7.80 -10.40 1.65
CA GLU A 71 9.25 -10.50 1.87
C GLU A 71 9.76 -11.92 1.54
N SER A 72 9.03 -12.93 1.99
CA SER A 72 9.35 -14.34 1.70
C SER A 72 9.15 -14.68 0.22
N ALA A 73 8.05 -14.23 -0.39
CA ALA A 73 7.74 -14.46 -1.80
C ALA A 73 8.79 -13.80 -2.72
N PHE A 74 9.25 -12.59 -2.42
CA PHE A 74 10.30 -11.91 -3.18
C PHE A 74 11.65 -12.61 -3.05
N GLY A 75 11.95 -13.18 -1.88
CA GLY A 75 13.12 -14.05 -1.69
C GLY A 75 13.04 -15.30 -2.57
N TYR A 76 11.89 -15.99 -2.57
CA TYR A 76 11.66 -17.19 -3.38
C TYR A 76 11.70 -16.92 -4.89
N LEU A 77 11.18 -15.78 -5.32
CA LEU A 77 11.20 -15.36 -6.73
C LEU A 77 12.57 -14.85 -7.21
N GLY A 78 13.58 -14.79 -6.35
CA GLY A 78 14.90 -14.27 -6.68
C GLY A 78 14.98 -12.73 -6.79
N LEU A 79 13.90 -12.03 -6.46
CA LEU A 79 13.83 -10.56 -6.47
C LEU A 79 14.54 -9.93 -5.27
N GLY A 80 14.73 -10.71 -4.21
CA GLY A 80 15.51 -10.36 -3.03
C GLY A 80 14.97 -9.19 -2.21
N THR A 81 15.74 -8.82 -1.18
CA THR A 81 15.38 -7.71 -0.27
C THR A 81 15.29 -6.36 -1.00
N GLY A 82 16.13 -6.12 -2.02
CA GLY A 82 16.10 -4.89 -2.80
C GLY A 82 14.78 -4.70 -3.55
N GLY A 83 14.27 -5.75 -4.19
CA GLY A 83 12.96 -5.73 -4.83
C GLY A 83 11.83 -5.47 -3.82
N TYR A 84 11.87 -6.12 -2.67
CA TYR A 84 10.87 -5.90 -1.62
C TYR A 84 10.88 -4.47 -1.05
N LEU A 85 12.07 -3.91 -0.81
CA LEU A 85 12.20 -2.51 -0.39
C LEU A 85 11.72 -1.54 -1.47
N GLY A 86 12.00 -1.85 -2.75
CA GLY A 86 11.47 -1.11 -3.89
C GLY A 86 9.95 -1.15 -3.97
N LEU A 87 9.33 -2.29 -3.63
CA LEU A 87 7.87 -2.39 -3.51
C LEU A 87 7.33 -1.45 -2.43
N TYR A 88 7.88 -1.49 -1.23
CA TYR A 88 7.39 -0.70 -0.10
C TYR A 88 7.63 0.80 -0.30
N PHE A 89 8.87 1.21 -0.49
CA PHE A 89 9.22 2.63 -0.62
C PHE A 89 8.79 3.23 -1.96
N GLY A 90 8.88 2.47 -3.06
CA GLY A 90 8.35 2.88 -4.35
C GLY A 90 6.84 3.05 -4.32
N GLY A 91 6.12 2.17 -3.64
CA GLY A 91 4.68 2.28 -3.40
C GLY A 91 4.32 3.54 -2.61
N MET A 92 5.12 3.90 -1.60
CA MET A 92 4.96 5.12 -0.81
C MET A 92 5.12 6.38 -1.68
N VAL A 93 6.18 6.42 -2.49
CA VAL A 93 6.41 7.52 -3.43
C VAL A 93 5.30 7.61 -4.47
N ALA A 94 4.96 6.49 -5.12
CA ALA A 94 3.90 6.45 -6.14
C ALA A 94 2.55 6.92 -5.60
N ALA A 95 2.19 6.51 -4.38
CA ALA A 95 0.99 6.95 -3.69
C ALA A 95 0.93 8.47 -3.47
N SER A 96 2.10 9.11 -3.28
CA SER A 96 2.21 10.55 -3.02
C SER A 96 2.22 11.40 -4.29
N LEU A 97 2.50 10.83 -5.48
CA LEU A 97 2.71 11.60 -6.71
C LEU A 97 1.46 12.39 -7.13
N TYR A 98 0.27 11.82 -6.97
CA TYR A 98 -0.97 12.52 -7.31
C TYR A 98 -1.13 13.81 -6.51
N ASP A 99 -0.95 13.72 -5.18
CA ASP A 99 -1.08 14.88 -4.30
C ASP A 99 0.09 15.86 -4.47
N LEU A 100 1.30 15.36 -4.77
CA LEU A 100 2.44 16.19 -5.10
C LEU A 100 2.14 17.14 -6.27
N ILE A 101 1.45 16.64 -7.30
CA ILE A 101 1.10 17.42 -8.49
C ILE A 101 -0.10 18.34 -8.20
N ARG A 102 -1.15 17.80 -7.57
CA ARG A 102 -2.44 18.51 -7.41
C ARG A 102 -2.44 19.50 -6.26
N ARG A 103 -1.64 19.25 -5.19
CA ARG A 103 -1.59 20.03 -3.95
C ARG A 103 -0.30 20.82 -3.77
N ARG A 104 0.56 20.88 -4.78
CA ARG A 104 1.87 21.57 -4.69
C ARG A 104 1.79 23.05 -4.29
N ASN A 105 0.67 23.72 -4.51
CA ASN A 105 0.46 25.11 -4.17
C ASN A 105 -0.44 25.30 -2.94
N ASP A 106 -0.80 24.22 -2.24
CA ASP A 106 -1.61 24.23 -1.02
C ASP A 106 -0.73 24.04 0.22
N PRO A 107 -0.42 25.12 0.97
CA PRO A 107 0.46 25.03 2.14
C PRO A 107 -0.21 24.38 3.36
N TYR A 108 -1.53 24.19 3.31
CA TYR A 108 -2.33 23.61 4.41
C TYR A 108 -2.58 22.12 4.24
N TYR A 109 -2.35 21.59 3.03
CA TYR A 109 -2.52 20.16 2.78
C TYR A 109 -1.41 19.36 3.47
N VAL A 110 -1.83 18.36 4.25
CA VAL A 110 -0.94 17.44 4.96
C VAL A 110 -1.42 16.01 4.74
N SER A 111 -0.51 15.12 4.40
CA SER A 111 -0.77 13.67 4.31
C SER A 111 0.28 12.90 5.13
N ILE A 112 -0.17 11.80 5.75
CA ILE A 112 0.65 10.96 6.63
C ILE A 112 0.21 9.50 6.54
N GLY A 113 1.05 8.60 6.98
CA GLY A 113 0.76 7.18 7.12
C GLY A 113 1.40 6.31 6.06
N ALA A 114 1.64 5.06 6.43
CA ALA A 114 2.22 4.02 5.58
C ALA A 114 1.22 3.45 4.56
N SER A 115 -0.05 3.85 4.60
CA SER A 115 -1.17 3.15 3.94
C SER A 115 -1.01 3.01 2.42
N GLY A 116 -0.38 3.97 1.74
CA GLY A 116 -0.04 3.85 0.31
C GLY A 116 0.93 2.72 0.02
N ALA A 117 2.02 2.60 0.81
CA ALA A 117 2.97 1.49 0.72
C ALA A 117 2.32 0.15 1.12
N VAL A 118 1.50 0.15 2.17
CA VAL A 118 0.77 -1.04 2.63
C VAL A 118 -0.22 -1.52 1.56
N SER A 119 -0.90 -0.59 0.87
CA SER A 119 -1.75 -0.91 -0.28
C SER A 119 -0.94 -1.52 -1.43
N ALA A 120 0.27 -1.02 -1.70
CA ALA A 120 1.15 -1.60 -2.72
C ALA A 120 1.52 -3.05 -2.37
N VAL A 121 1.92 -3.32 -1.14
CA VAL A 121 2.27 -4.67 -0.67
C VAL A 121 1.05 -5.61 -0.75
N LEU A 122 -0.12 -5.18 -0.30
CA LEU A 122 -1.36 -5.93 -0.37
C LEU A 122 -1.73 -6.27 -1.83
N PHE A 123 -1.67 -5.29 -2.73
CA PHE A 123 -2.04 -5.51 -4.13
C PHE A 123 -1.02 -6.35 -4.90
N THR A 124 0.25 -6.33 -4.51
CA THR A 124 1.23 -7.30 -5.01
C THR A 124 0.88 -8.72 -4.57
N SER A 125 0.38 -8.92 -3.34
CA SER A 125 -0.07 -10.25 -2.92
C SER A 125 -1.26 -10.75 -3.74
N ILE A 126 -2.21 -9.86 -4.06
CA ILE A 126 -3.33 -10.16 -4.95
C ILE A 126 -2.85 -10.48 -6.37
N PHE A 127 -1.86 -9.76 -6.88
CA PHE A 127 -1.27 -10.03 -8.19
C PHE A 127 -0.62 -11.42 -8.25
N LEU A 128 0.08 -11.85 -7.19
CA LEU A 128 0.74 -13.15 -7.15
C LEU A 128 -0.23 -14.30 -6.89
N ASP A 129 -1.28 -14.06 -6.11
CA ASP A 129 -2.34 -15.04 -5.80
C ASP A 129 -3.73 -14.37 -5.79
N PRO A 130 -4.34 -14.18 -6.98
CA PRO A 130 -5.61 -13.45 -7.11
C PRO A 130 -6.80 -14.18 -6.47
N TRP A 131 -6.73 -15.51 -6.31
CA TRP A 131 -7.79 -16.31 -5.71
C TRP A 131 -7.51 -16.68 -4.24
N GLY A 132 -6.34 -16.35 -3.74
CA GLY A 132 -6.01 -16.45 -2.32
C GLY A 132 -7.01 -15.66 -1.47
N LYS A 133 -7.38 -16.23 -0.33
CA LYS A 133 -8.40 -15.63 0.55
C LYS A 133 -7.79 -14.54 1.43
N ILE A 134 -8.32 -13.35 1.33
CA ILE A 134 -8.06 -12.25 2.25
C ILE A 134 -9.12 -12.29 3.36
N LEU A 135 -8.69 -12.37 4.61
CA LEU A 135 -9.60 -12.33 5.75
C LEU A 135 -9.99 -10.86 6.04
N PHE A 136 -11.11 -10.44 5.45
CA PHE A 136 -11.63 -9.10 5.69
C PHE A 136 -12.14 -8.98 7.13
N PHE A 137 -11.66 -7.96 7.86
CA PHE A 137 -11.82 -7.84 9.32
C PHE A 137 -11.43 -9.09 10.11
N ALA A 138 -10.43 -9.86 9.63
CA ALA A 138 -9.97 -11.11 10.22
C ALA A 138 -11.05 -12.22 10.36
N VAL A 139 -12.19 -12.08 9.70
CA VAL A 139 -13.35 -12.99 9.83
C VAL A 139 -13.84 -13.49 8.47
N LEU A 140 -14.10 -12.59 7.52
CA LEU A 140 -14.74 -12.93 6.25
C LEU A 140 -13.70 -13.26 5.17
N PRO A 141 -13.60 -14.52 4.71
CA PRO A 141 -12.69 -14.89 3.64
C PRO A 141 -13.23 -14.40 2.29
N VAL A 142 -12.53 -13.45 1.67
CA VAL A 142 -12.86 -12.88 0.36
C VAL A 142 -11.74 -13.20 -0.63
N PRO A 143 -12.01 -13.70 -1.85
CA PRO A 143 -10.99 -13.85 -2.87
C PRO A 143 -10.27 -12.52 -3.14
N GLY A 144 -8.93 -12.56 -3.26
CA GLY A 144 -8.12 -11.36 -3.39
C GLY A 144 -8.53 -10.47 -4.55
N ILE A 145 -8.85 -11.07 -5.72
CA ILE A 145 -9.30 -10.32 -6.90
C ILE A 145 -10.61 -9.59 -6.67
N VAL A 146 -11.58 -10.22 -5.97
CA VAL A 146 -12.87 -9.60 -5.62
C VAL A 146 -12.65 -8.44 -4.65
N PHE A 147 -11.83 -8.68 -3.59
CA PHE A 147 -11.45 -7.64 -2.66
C PHE A 147 -10.77 -6.46 -3.37
N GLY A 148 -9.81 -6.74 -4.27
CA GLY A 148 -9.08 -5.72 -5.01
C GLY A 148 -9.98 -4.83 -5.87
N VAL A 149 -10.92 -5.41 -6.61
CA VAL A 149 -11.86 -4.64 -7.44
C VAL A 149 -12.74 -3.74 -6.56
N ILE A 150 -13.32 -4.28 -5.48
CA ILE A 150 -14.16 -3.53 -4.56
C ILE A 150 -13.35 -2.40 -3.88
N TYR A 151 -12.14 -2.69 -3.43
CA TYR A 151 -11.26 -1.71 -2.79
C TYR A 151 -10.90 -0.54 -3.73
N LEU A 152 -10.51 -0.82 -4.98
CA LEU A 152 -10.19 0.24 -5.95
C LEU A 152 -11.43 1.09 -6.29
N ALA A 153 -12.58 0.46 -6.48
CA ALA A 153 -13.85 1.17 -6.71
C ALA A 153 -14.23 2.05 -5.51
N TYR A 154 -14.08 1.53 -4.29
CA TYR A 154 -14.32 2.27 -3.06
C TYR A 154 -13.38 3.47 -2.92
N CYS A 155 -12.07 3.29 -3.16
CA CYS A 155 -11.10 4.39 -3.11
C CYS A 155 -11.46 5.51 -4.10
N GLN A 156 -11.83 5.17 -5.34
CA GLN A 156 -12.24 6.16 -6.34
C GLN A 156 -13.54 6.88 -5.96
N TYR A 157 -14.51 6.16 -5.40
CA TYR A 157 -15.77 6.75 -4.94
C TYR A 157 -15.52 7.74 -3.80
N MET A 158 -14.76 7.31 -2.77
CA MET A 158 -14.49 8.14 -1.59
C MET A 158 -13.57 9.32 -1.89
N ALA A 159 -12.60 9.17 -2.80
CA ALA A 159 -11.76 10.28 -3.25
C ALA A 159 -12.58 11.42 -3.88
N ARG A 160 -13.70 11.10 -4.51
CA ARG A 160 -14.63 12.10 -5.09
C ARG A 160 -15.59 12.69 -4.05
N LYS A 161 -16.00 11.88 -3.09
CA LYS A 161 -16.99 12.29 -2.07
C LYS A 161 -16.36 13.20 -1.01
N ALA A 162 -15.05 13.08 -0.74
CA ALA A 162 -14.31 13.86 0.27
C ALA A 162 -15.03 13.90 1.64
N GLY A 163 -15.52 12.75 2.11
CA GLY A 163 -16.37 12.67 3.31
C GLY A 163 -15.65 12.30 4.60
N ASP A 164 -14.35 12.00 4.54
CA ASP A 164 -13.51 11.62 5.68
C ASP A 164 -12.08 12.16 5.55
N ASN A 165 -11.25 11.88 6.56
CA ASN A 165 -9.85 12.32 6.61
C ASN A 165 -8.88 11.28 6.01
N VAL A 166 -9.37 10.33 5.21
CA VAL A 166 -8.55 9.29 4.60
C VAL A 166 -8.08 9.72 3.21
N ASN A 167 -6.79 9.58 2.93
CA ASN A 167 -6.25 9.85 1.60
C ASN A 167 -6.50 8.66 0.65
N HIS A 168 -7.73 8.59 0.13
CA HIS A 168 -8.13 7.53 -0.80
C HIS A 168 -7.36 7.52 -2.13
N ASN A 169 -6.85 8.69 -2.57
CA ASN A 169 -5.98 8.74 -3.74
C ASN A 169 -4.65 8.02 -3.47
N ALA A 170 -4.04 8.24 -2.32
CA ALA A 170 -2.80 7.54 -1.96
C ALA A 170 -3.00 6.02 -1.90
N HIS A 171 -4.13 5.55 -1.36
CA HIS A 171 -4.49 4.13 -1.36
C HIS A 171 -4.64 3.57 -2.78
N PHE A 172 -5.34 4.29 -3.65
CA PHE A 172 -5.57 3.88 -5.04
C PHE A 172 -4.26 3.79 -5.83
N TYR A 173 -3.42 4.86 -5.79
CA TYR A 173 -2.17 4.87 -6.56
C TYR A 173 -1.12 3.91 -5.97
N GLY A 174 -1.10 3.72 -4.66
CA GLY A 174 -0.30 2.69 -4.02
C GLY A 174 -0.70 1.29 -4.49
N ALA A 175 -2.00 0.98 -4.52
CA ALA A 175 -2.54 -0.28 -5.02
C ALA A 175 -2.18 -0.52 -6.50
N LEU A 176 -2.33 0.50 -7.36
CA LEU A 176 -1.92 0.41 -8.77
C LEU A 176 -0.43 0.12 -8.92
N TYR A 177 0.41 0.80 -8.13
CA TYR A 177 1.85 0.52 -8.13
C TYR A 177 2.12 -0.94 -7.76
N GLY A 178 1.45 -1.46 -6.74
CA GLY A 178 1.60 -2.85 -6.30
C GLY A 178 1.19 -3.89 -7.36
N LEU A 179 0.21 -3.58 -8.21
CA LEU A 179 -0.17 -4.42 -9.35
C LEU A 179 0.85 -4.40 -10.49
N ILE A 180 1.48 -3.24 -10.73
CA ILE A 180 2.36 -3.03 -11.88
C ILE A 180 3.82 -3.41 -11.55
N TYR A 181 4.29 -3.10 -10.36
CA TYR A 181 5.70 -3.23 -9.97
C TYR A 181 6.27 -4.66 -10.12
N PRO A 182 5.60 -5.74 -9.65
CA PRO A 182 6.13 -7.09 -9.82
C PRO A 182 6.22 -7.49 -11.29
N ALA A 183 5.31 -7.02 -12.15
CA ALA A 183 5.35 -7.29 -13.58
C ALA A 183 6.50 -6.55 -14.30
N ILE A 184 6.93 -5.40 -13.79
CA ILE A 184 8.11 -4.68 -14.31
C ILE A 184 9.40 -5.39 -13.89
N LEU A 185 9.48 -5.84 -12.64
CA LEU A 185 10.68 -6.54 -12.15
C LEU A 185 10.88 -7.90 -12.81
N GLU A 186 9.80 -8.64 -12.99
CA GLU A 186 9.81 -9.99 -13.53
C GLU A 186 8.60 -10.19 -14.48
N PRO A 187 8.75 -9.85 -15.77
CA PRO A 187 7.64 -9.94 -16.75
C PRO A 187 7.04 -11.34 -16.89
N SER A 188 7.79 -12.39 -16.56
CA SER A 188 7.29 -13.76 -16.60
C SER A 188 6.13 -14.02 -15.63
N LEU A 189 6.00 -13.18 -14.58
CA LEU A 189 4.90 -13.26 -13.61
C LEU A 189 3.55 -12.96 -14.26
N ILE A 190 3.50 -12.13 -15.32
CA ILE A 190 2.26 -11.88 -16.08
C ILE A 190 1.75 -13.19 -16.70
N LYS A 191 2.67 -14.03 -17.19
CA LYS A 191 2.27 -15.32 -17.78
C LYS A 191 1.74 -16.30 -16.73
N ARG A 192 2.15 -16.18 -15.47
CA ARG A 192 1.63 -16.99 -14.35
C ARG A 192 0.27 -16.48 -13.87
N PHE A 193 0.06 -15.17 -13.87
CA PHE A 193 -1.22 -14.56 -13.49
C PHE A 193 -2.39 -15.08 -14.35
N TYR A 194 -2.20 -15.15 -15.67
CA TYR A 194 -3.25 -15.52 -16.63
C TYR A 194 -3.74 -16.97 -16.45
N PRO A 195 -2.89 -18.03 -16.35
CA PRO A 195 -3.36 -19.40 -16.15
C PRO A 195 -4.06 -19.62 -14.81
N VAL A 196 -3.58 -19.01 -13.73
CA VAL A 196 -4.19 -19.15 -12.40
C VAL A 196 -5.61 -18.58 -12.40
N SER A 197 -5.81 -17.42 -13.01
CA SER A 197 -7.14 -16.81 -13.14
C SER A 197 -8.07 -17.66 -14.01
N TYR A 198 -7.57 -18.18 -15.14
CA TYR A 198 -8.36 -18.97 -16.09
C TYR A 198 -8.76 -20.35 -15.55
N THR A 199 -7.86 -21.04 -14.86
CA THR A 199 -8.16 -22.36 -14.29
C THR A 199 -9.19 -22.30 -13.17
N HIS A 200 -9.19 -21.25 -12.35
CA HIS A 200 -10.19 -21.06 -11.31
C HIS A 200 -11.56 -20.69 -11.87
N LEU A 201 -11.63 -19.84 -12.90
CA LEU A 201 -12.90 -19.52 -13.57
C LEU A 201 -13.52 -20.76 -14.21
N ARG A 202 -12.73 -21.59 -14.89
CA ARG A 202 -13.20 -22.84 -15.51
C ARG A 202 -13.64 -23.90 -14.49
N ALA A 203 -12.99 -23.99 -13.35
CA ALA A 203 -13.39 -24.89 -12.28
C ALA A 203 -14.76 -24.51 -11.69
N HIS A 204 -15.11 -23.22 -11.67
CA HIS A 204 -16.44 -22.76 -11.26
C HIS A 204 -17.52 -23.02 -12.31
N GLU A 205 -17.22 -22.90 -13.61
CA GLU A 205 -18.16 -23.21 -14.68
C GLU A 205 -18.56 -24.70 -14.67
N THR A 206 -17.59 -25.61 -14.47
CA THR A 206 -17.87 -27.06 -14.41
C THR A 206 -18.68 -27.50 -13.18
N VAL A 207 -18.73 -26.72 -12.11
CA VAL A 207 -19.55 -27.00 -10.91
C VAL A 207 -21.00 -26.50 -11.09
N LEU A 208 -21.24 -25.54 -11.99
CA LEU A 208 -22.57 -25.01 -12.28
C LEU A 208 -23.31 -25.84 -13.36
N ASP A 209 -22.57 -26.71 -14.05
CA ASP A 209 -23.13 -27.61 -15.12
C ASP A 209 -23.46 -29.02 -14.60
N LEU A 210 -23.38 -29.27 -13.27
CA LEU A 210 -23.78 -30.51 -12.59
C LEU A 210 -25.00 -30.25 -11.68
#